data_64a76c27d6acd739a9d0e9406cd8ef3c
#
_entry.id   64a76c27d6acd739a9d0e9406cd8ef3c
#
_cell.length_a   1.000
_cell.length_b   1.000
_cell.length_c   1.000
_cell.angle_alpha   90.00
_cell.angle_beta   90.00
_cell.angle_gamma   90.00
#
_symmetry.space_group_name_H-M   'P 1'
#
loop_
_entity.id
_entity.type
_entity.pdbx_description
1 polymer ?
#
loop_
_entity_poly.entity_id
_entity_poly.type
_entity_poly.pdbx_seq_one_letter_code
_entity_poly.pdbx_strand_id
1 'polypeptide(L)'
;MKKIISMFSLVLIGLGNVQGQGMKKEAMMPDVSSWPEASKMAVKEITDKYGKPDGVTANELIWMNKGVWKKICITKMETKHSFPIEHTDMMQTTIMYKVPEDKMDELGVFDGSVTFDRTQGTMSARCDMEGNNFLALNLAHDIITGKKTVDEARKAYGDIVKEKMNGGNPEYMQKLTFATQENTMDPDKNTTGLTKADVMNGGKGK
;
A
#
# COMPACT_ATOMS: atom_id res chain seq x y z
N MET A 1 67.37 -46.01 35.01
CA MET A 1 66.94 -45.34 33.76
C MET A 1 65.38 -45.21 33.80
N LYS A 2 64.84 -44.02 34.18
CA LYS A 2 63.46 -43.77 34.32
C LYS A 2 62.97 -43.06 33.03
N LYS A 3 62.04 -43.66 32.27
CA LYS A 3 61.43 -43.07 31.12
C LYS A 3 60.34 -42.15 31.56
N ILE A 4 60.37 -40.89 31.18
CA ILE A 4 59.37 -39.86 31.40
C ILE A 4 58.44 -39.96 30.14
N ILE A 5 57.16 -40.29 30.32
CA ILE A 5 56.15 -40.22 29.31
C ILE A 5 55.46 -38.87 29.42
N SER A 6 55.67 -38.03 28.41
CA SER A 6 55.01 -36.74 28.27
C SER A 6 53.63 -36.96 27.68
N MET A 7 52.57 -36.61 28.42
CA MET A 7 51.20 -36.59 27.96
C MET A 7 50.90 -35.24 27.34
N PHE A 8 50.74 -35.19 26.04
CA PHE A 8 50.19 -34.02 25.33
C PHE A 8 48.66 -34.06 25.39
N SER A 9 48.08 -33.16 26.15
CA SER A 9 46.63 -32.95 26.15
C SER A 9 46.24 -32.08 24.97
N LEU A 10 45.52 -32.65 24.05
CA LEU A 10 44.94 -31.95 22.90
C LEU A 10 43.64 -31.25 23.35
N VAL A 11 43.67 -29.93 23.48
CA VAL A 11 42.47 -29.13 23.75
C VAL A 11 41.72 -28.92 22.41
N LEU A 12 40.63 -29.59 22.18
CA LEU A 12 39.69 -29.31 21.09
C LEU A 12 38.88 -28.07 21.47
N ILE A 13 39.18 -26.94 20.84
CA ILE A 13 38.34 -25.75 20.90
C ILE A 13 37.18 -26.02 19.93
N GLY A 14 36.01 -26.36 20.48
CA GLY A 14 34.76 -26.46 19.72
C GLY A 14 34.34 -25.09 19.23
N LEU A 15 34.40 -24.86 17.90
CA LEU A 15 33.77 -23.73 17.25
C LEU A 15 32.25 -23.91 17.33
N GLY A 16 31.65 -23.34 18.36
CA GLY A 16 30.20 -23.26 18.47
C GLY A 16 29.66 -22.35 17.35
N ASN A 17 28.90 -22.90 16.41
CA ASN A 17 28.08 -22.12 15.48
C ASN A 17 27.06 -21.35 16.29
N VAL A 18 27.30 -20.07 16.52
CA VAL A 18 26.29 -19.11 16.99
C VAL A 18 25.36 -18.86 15.78
N GLN A 19 24.36 -19.70 15.61
CA GLN A 19 23.21 -19.35 14.79
C GLN A 19 22.50 -18.19 15.48
N GLY A 20 22.70 -16.99 14.96
CA GLY A 20 21.92 -15.83 15.34
C GLY A 20 20.45 -16.11 15.02
N GLN A 21 19.70 -16.56 16.01
CA GLN A 21 18.24 -16.51 15.98
C GLN A 21 17.87 -15.04 15.94
N GLY A 22 17.62 -14.51 14.72
CA GLY A 22 16.99 -13.23 14.54
C GLY A 22 15.65 -13.28 15.27
N MET A 23 15.60 -12.75 16.49
CA MET A 23 14.33 -12.50 17.16
C MET A 23 13.51 -11.64 16.23
N LYS A 24 12.47 -12.21 15.59
CA LYS A 24 11.39 -11.43 14.98
C LYS A 24 10.84 -10.57 16.11
N LYS A 25 11.24 -9.30 16.14
CA LYS A 25 10.70 -8.31 17.07
C LYS A 25 9.22 -8.26 16.74
N GLU A 26 8.39 -8.88 17.56
CA GLU A 26 6.95 -8.87 17.39
C GLU A 26 6.53 -7.39 17.36
N ALA A 27 5.97 -6.94 16.25
CA ALA A 27 5.60 -5.56 16.08
C ALA A 27 4.57 -5.23 17.18
N MET A 28 4.96 -4.36 18.10
CA MET A 28 4.10 -3.90 19.17
C MET A 28 2.98 -3.09 18.52
N MET A 29 1.72 -3.29 18.97
CA MET A 29 0.63 -2.41 18.52
C MET A 29 1.02 -0.97 18.87
N PRO A 30 0.95 -0.05 17.91
CA PRO A 30 1.30 1.34 18.14
C PRO A 30 0.30 1.99 19.09
N ASP A 31 0.78 2.89 19.92
CA ASP A 31 -0.08 3.78 20.68
C ASP A 31 -0.62 4.88 19.75
N VAL A 32 -1.88 4.75 19.36
CA VAL A 32 -2.60 5.73 18.54
C VAL A 32 -3.54 6.60 19.38
N SER A 33 -3.42 6.61 20.71
CA SER A 33 -4.31 7.39 21.61
C SER A 33 -4.33 8.89 21.29
N SER A 34 -3.21 9.43 20.80
CA SER A 34 -3.07 10.84 20.39
C SER A 34 -3.51 11.12 18.94
N TRP A 35 -4.01 10.13 18.20
CA TRP A 35 -4.47 10.31 16.83
C TRP A 35 -5.91 10.83 16.82
N PRO A 36 -6.35 11.53 15.74
CA PRO A 36 -7.74 11.90 15.54
C PRO A 36 -8.68 10.69 15.58
N GLU A 37 -9.94 10.91 15.90
CA GLU A 37 -10.90 9.84 16.12
C GLU A 37 -11.14 9.01 14.85
N ALA A 38 -11.29 9.67 13.69
CA ALA A 38 -11.50 8.95 12.43
C ALA A 38 -10.28 8.08 12.07
N SER A 39 -9.04 8.58 12.27
CA SER A 39 -7.83 7.79 12.09
C SER A 39 -7.77 6.57 13.03
N LYS A 40 -8.19 6.71 14.29
CA LYS A 40 -8.27 5.58 15.24
C LYS A 40 -9.30 4.55 14.81
N MET A 41 -10.45 4.99 14.30
CA MET A 41 -11.49 4.08 13.78
C MET A 41 -10.97 3.28 12.58
N ALA A 42 -10.30 3.94 11.65
CA ALA A 42 -9.66 3.29 10.50
C ALA A 42 -8.59 2.27 10.94
N VAL A 43 -7.74 2.62 11.92
CA VAL A 43 -6.75 1.68 12.48
C VAL A 43 -7.43 0.46 13.10
N LYS A 44 -8.53 0.66 13.82
CA LYS A 44 -9.29 -0.45 14.42
C LYS A 44 -9.89 -1.35 13.33
N GLU A 45 -10.55 -0.79 12.32
CA GLU A 45 -11.14 -1.54 11.19
C GLU A 45 -10.12 -2.46 10.53
N ILE A 46 -8.97 -1.89 10.14
CA ILE A 46 -7.94 -2.62 9.42
C ILE A 46 -7.21 -3.63 10.31
N THR A 47 -7.00 -3.29 11.59
CA THR A 47 -6.39 -4.22 12.54
C THR A 47 -7.30 -5.41 12.84
N ASP A 48 -8.59 -5.18 13.01
CA ASP A 48 -9.57 -6.26 13.25
C ASP A 48 -9.63 -7.22 12.05
N LYS A 49 -9.50 -6.71 10.83
CA LYS A 49 -9.60 -7.50 9.60
C LYS A 49 -8.29 -8.18 9.20
N TYR A 50 -7.16 -7.49 9.31
CA TYR A 50 -5.87 -7.93 8.74
C TYR A 50 -4.78 -8.17 9.78
N GLY A 51 -5.09 -7.97 11.06
CA GLY A 51 -4.12 -8.10 12.15
C GLY A 51 -3.22 -6.87 12.30
N LYS A 52 -2.12 -7.03 13.02
CA LYS A 52 -1.17 -5.95 13.32
C LYS A 52 -0.52 -5.39 12.06
N PRO A 53 -0.17 -4.09 12.03
CA PRO A 53 0.57 -3.49 10.92
C PRO A 53 1.97 -4.11 10.78
N ASP A 54 2.46 -4.17 9.53
CA ASP A 54 3.81 -4.62 9.20
C ASP A 54 4.86 -3.51 9.42
N GLY A 55 4.45 -2.25 9.31
CA GLY A 55 5.27 -1.06 9.53
C GLY A 55 4.59 -0.04 10.45
N VAL A 56 5.36 0.54 11.36
CA VAL A 56 4.88 1.50 12.36
C VAL A 56 5.81 2.68 12.44
N THR A 57 5.25 3.88 12.31
CA THR A 57 5.93 5.15 12.59
C THR A 57 5.11 5.97 13.59
N ALA A 58 5.60 7.14 14.00
CA ALA A 58 4.83 8.05 14.85
C ALA A 58 3.56 8.60 14.17
N ASN A 59 3.51 8.61 12.84
CA ASN A 59 2.47 9.25 12.05
C ASN A 59 1.77 8.35 11.05
N GLU A 60 2.26 7.12 10.85
CA GLU A 60 1.75 6.20 9.82
C GLU A 60 1.82 4.75 10.28
N LEU A 61 0.80 3.98 9.92
CA LEU A 61 0.75 2.53 10.04
C LEU A 61 0.58 1.92 8.66
N ILE A 62 1.35 0.85 8.39
CA ILE A 62 1.42 0.23 7.07
C ILE A 62 1.16 -1.26 7.18
N TRP A 63 0.26 -1.75 6.34
CA TRP A 63 0.03 -3.17 6.10
C TRP A 63 0.42 -3.50 4.65
N MET A 64 1.16 -4.59 4.45
CA MET A 64 1.65 -5.02 3.16
C MET A 64 1.01 -6.33 2.72
N ASN A 65 0.57 -6.41 1.46
CA ASN A 65 0.03 -7.63 0.84
C ASN A 65 -1.11 -8.27 1.66
N LYS A 66 -2.12 -7.48 2.00
CA LYS A 66 -3.32 -7.94 2.74
C LYS A 66 -4.53 -8.06 1.79
N GLY A 67 -5.03 -9.27 1.61
CA GLY A 67 -6.13 -9.53 0.68
C GLY A 67 -5.78 -9.08 -0.74
N VAL A 68 -6.57 -8.18 -1.31
CA VAL A 68 -6.31 -7.60 -2.66
C VAL A 68 -5.35 -6.41 -2.63
N TRP A 69 -5.03 -5.90 -1.44
CA TRP A 69 -4.22 -4.71 -1.27
C TRP A 69 -2.72 -5.01 -1.34
N LYS A 70 -2.04 -4.33 -2.23
CA LYS A 70 -0.58 -4.30 -2.24
C LYS A 70 -0.04 -3.57 -1.00
N LYS A 71 -0.71 -2.49 -0.61
CA LYS A 71 -0.41 -1.70 0.58
C LYS A 71 -1.68 -1.05 1.11
N ILE A 72 -1.81 -1.01 2.43
CA ILE A 72 -2.72 -0.13 3.17
C ILE A 72 -1.84 0.78 4.01
N CYS A 73 -2.11 2.08 3.99
CA CYS A 73 -1.43 3.07 4.82
C CYS A 73 -2.48 3.92 5.53
N ILE A 74 -2.41 4.01 6.85
CA ILE A 74 -3.27 4.89 7.64
C ILE A 74 -2.40 5.94 8.30
N THR A 75 -2.78 7.21 8.15
CA THR A 75 -2.01 8.35 8.66
C THR A 75 -2.69 9.01 9.84
N LYS A 76 -1.88 9.60 10.72
CA LYS A 76 -2.36 10.50 11.77
C LYS A 76 -2.92 11.79 11.18
N MET A 77 -2.38 12.23 10.06
CA MET A 77 -2.82 13.43 9.36
C MET A 77 -4.09 13.12 8.57
N GLU A 78 -5.12 13.92 8.82
CA GLU A 78 -6.40 13.89 8.10
C GLU A 78 -6.45 15.01 7.06
N THR A 79 -6.97 14.69 5.87
CA THR A 79 -7.17 15.65 4.78
C THR A 79 -8.66 15.83 4.55
N LYS A 80 -9.15 17.08 4.56
CA LYS A 80 -10.55 17.36 4.25
C LYS A 80 -10.85 17.03 2.79
N HIS A 81 -11.95 16.31 2.56
CA HIS A 81 -12.46 15.96 1.26
C HIS A 81 -13.98 16.18 1.22
N SER A 82 -14.50 16.82 0.17
CA SER A 82 -15.92 17.18 0.10
C SER A 82 -16.70 16.40 -0.96
N PHE A 83 -16.10 15.36 -1.53
CA PHE A 83 -16.75 14.51 -2.52
C PHE A 83 -16.84 13.06 -2.02
N PRO A 84 -18.03 12.39 -2.12
CA PRO A 84 -19.34 12.89 -2.56
C PRO A 84 -20.07 13.71 -1.48
N ILE A 85 -19.62 13.64 -0.24
CA ILE A 85 -20.05 14.45 0.92
C ILE A 85 -18.81 14.81 1.74
N GLU A 86 -18.91 15.78 2.64
CA GLU A 86 -17.77 16.19 3.49
C GLU A 86 -17.35 15.04 4.43
N HIS A 87 -16.06 14.70 4.38
CA HIS A 87 -15.39 13.70 5.22
C HIS A 87 -13.89 13.99 5.33
N THR A 88 -13.15 13.13 6.03
CA THR A 88 -11.69 13.23 6.11
C THR A 88 -11.03 11.98 5.56
N ASP A 89 -10.00 12.19 4.75
CA ASP A 89 -9.18 11.12 4.16
C ASP A 89 -7.96 10.84 5.04
N MET A 90 -7.77 9.61 5.47
CA MET A 90 -6.58 9.19 6.22
C MET A 90 -6.11 7.76 5.87
N MET A 91 -6.95 6.96 5.24
CA MET A 91 -6.62 5.58 4.85
C MET A 91 -6.42 5.50 3.33
N GLN A 92 -5.19 5.25 2.89
CA GLN A 92 -4.88 4.96 1.50
C GLN A 92 -4.72 3.45 1.29
N THR A 93 -5.43 2.92 0.30
CA THR A 93 -5.25 1.54 -0.17
C THR A 93 -4.72 1.53 -1.60
N THR A 94 -3.82 0.60 -1.89
CA THR A 94 -3.11 0.51 -3.16
C THR A 94 -3.26 -0.89 -3.75
N ILE A 95 -3.58 -0.95 -5.04
CA ILE A 95 -3.62 -2.20 -5.82
C ILE A 95 -2.60 -2.16 -6.96
N MET A 96 -2.21 -3.34 -7.46
CA MET A 96 -1.48 -3.45 -8.72
C MET A 96 -2.47 -3.22 -9.86
N TYR A 97 -2.24 -2.17 -10.64
CA TYR A 97 -3.11 -1.78 -11.74
C TYR A 97 -2.37 -0.86 -12.73
N LYS A 98 -2.38 -1.22 -14.01
CA LYS A 98 -1.83 -0.36 -15.06
C LYS A 98 -2.89 0.62 -15.54
N VAL A 99 -2.75 1.88 -15.15
CA VAL A 99 -3.61 2.96 -15.66
C VAL A 99 -3.11 3.38 -17.04
N PRO A 100 -3.94 3.34 -18.10
CA PRO A 100 -3.60 3.84 -19.41
C PRO A 100 -3.33 5.36 -19.37
N GLU A 101 -2.36 5.83 -20.16
CA GLU A 101 -1.94 7.25 -20.15
C GLU A 101 -3.09 8.18 -20.54
N ASP A 102 -3.91 7.75 -21.50
CA ASP A 102 -5.08 8.50 -22.00
C ASP A 102 -6.27 8.54 -21.03
N LYS A 103 -6.16 7.88 -19.86
CA LYS A 103 -7.18 7.87 -18.80
C LYS A 103 -6.79 8.64 -17.54
N MET A 104 -5.58 9.16 -17.49
CA MET A 104 -5.05 9.81 -16.30
C MET A 104 -5.81 11.10 -15.95
N ASP A 105 -6.13 11.92 -16.94
CA ASP A 105 -6.86 13.16 -16.76
C ASP A 105 -8.29 12.89 -16.25
N GLU A 106 -8.97 11.90 -16.83
CA GLU A 106 -10.32 11.51 -16.42
C GLU A 106 -10.35 11.08 -14.94
N LEU A 107 -9.35 10.33 -14.48
CA LEU A 107 -9.26 9.92 -13.08
C LEU A 107 -9.00 11.09 -12.14
N GLY A 108 -8.16 12.05 -12.54
CA GLY A 108 -7.91 13.26 -11.77
C GLY A 108 -9.17 14.14 -11.62
N VAL A 109 -10.03 14.17 -12.64
CA VAL A 109 -11.33 14.88 -12.59
C VAL A 109 -12.37 14.10 -11.79
N PHE A 110 -12.31 12.75 -11.85
CA PHE A 110 -13.25 11.88 -11.14
C PHE A 110 -13.16 12.07 -9.63
N ASP A 111 -11.96 11.90 -9.06
CA ASP A 111 -11.74 11.97 -7.61
C ASP A 111 -10.30 12.36 -7.32
N GLY A 112 -10.10 13.50 -6.65
CA GLY A 112 -8.76 14.00 -6.31
C GLY A 112 -7.98 13.12 -5.32
N SER A 113 -8.61 12.14 -4.68
CA SER A 113 -7.97 11.18 -3.79
C SER A 113 -7.63 9.85 -4.48
N VAL A 114 -8.06 9.63 -5.72
CA VAL A 114 -7.59 8.54 -6.58
C VAL A 114 -6.28 8.95 -7.22
N THR A 115 -5.24 8.16 -6.98
CA THR A 115 -3.87 8.42 -7.46
C THR A 115 -3.31 7.20 -8.16
N PHE A 116 -2.31 7.40 -9.03
CA PHE A 116 -1.66 6.31 -9.76
C PHE A 116 -0.16 6.59 -9.89
N ASP A 117 0.61 5.51 -9.96
CA ASP A 117 2.05 5.56 -10.24
C ASP A 117 2.34 4.62 -11.40
N ARG A 118 2.68 5.17 -12.57
CA ARG A 118 2.92 4.40 -13.80
C ARG A 118 4.16 3.52 -13.66
N THR A 119 5.23 4.01 -13.05
CA THR A 119 6.47 3.24 -12.93
C THR A 119 6.33 2.09 -11.94
N GLN A 120 5.58 2.27 -10.85
CA GLN A 120 5.24 1.19 -9.93
C GLN A 120 4.10 0.30 -10.43
N GLY A 121 3.32 0.76 -11.40
CA GLY A 121 2.15 0.05 -11.93
C GLY A 121 1.06 -0.09 -10.88
N THR A 122 0.76 1.00 -10.16
CA THR A 122 -0.20 1.00 -9.06
C THR A 122 -1.29 2.03 -9.25
N MET A 123 -2.48 1.73 -8.70
CA MET A 123 -3.56 2.69 -8.50
C MET A 123 -3.98 2.64 -7.03
N SER A 124 -4.27 3.79 -6.46
CA SER A 124 -4.62 3.94 -5.05
C SER A 124 -5.86 4.82 -4.89
N ALA A 125 -6.64 4.55 -3.85
CA ALA A 125 -7.67 5.47 -3.37
C ALA A 125 -7.39 5.81 -1.91
N ARG A 126 -7.73 7.03 -1.51
CA ARG A 126 -7.64 7.48 -0.11
C ARG A 126 -8.99 8.00 0.35
N CYS A 127 -9.49 7.43 1.45
CA CYS A 127 -10.74 7.80 2.08
C CYS A 127 -10.70 7.56 3.60
N ASP A 128 -11.85 7.51 4.26
CA ASP A 128 -11.98 7.28 5.70
C ASP A 128 -12.12 5.79 6.08
N MET A 129 -12.63 4.94 5.16
CA MET A 129 -12.84 3.50 5.39
C MET A 129 -12.54 2.67 4.14
N GLU A 130 -12.27 1.38 4.37
CA GLU A 130 -11.92 0.44 3.28
C GLU A 130 -13.02 0.32 2.23
N GLY A 131 -14.30 0.32 2.65
CA GLY A 131 -15.44 0.22 1.74
C GLY A 131 -15.51 1.37 0.74
N ASN A 132 -15.19 2.59 1.16
CA ASN A 132 -15.13 3.75 0.27
C ASN A 132 -13.95 3.67 -0.71
N ASN A 133 -12.82 3.12 -0.28
CA ASN A 133 -11.69 2.86 -1.16
C ASN A 133 -12.03 1.80 -2.24
N PHE A 134 -12.76 0.73 -1.89
CA PHE A 134 -13.29 -0.20 -2.89
C PHE A 134 -14.19 0.50 -3.89
N LEU A 135 -15.12 1.34 -3.42
CA LEU A 135 -16.03 2.10 -4.27
C LEU A 135 -15.28 3.00 -5.26
N ALA A 136 -14.32 3.79 -4.76
CA ALA A 136 -13.52 4.69 -5.58
C ALA A 136 -12.75 3.93 -6.68
N LEU A 137 -12.08 2.80 -6.32
CA LEU A 137 -11.32 2.00 -7.28
C LEU A 137 -12.19 1.25 -8.28
N ASN A 138 -13.38 0.78 -7.89
CA ASN A 138 -14.34 0.17 -8.81
C ASN A 138 -14.85 1.19 -9.84
N LEU A 139 -15.18 2.39 -9.41
CA LEU A 139 -15.63 3.44 -10.33
C LEU A 139 -14.48 3.98 -11.20
N ALA A 140 -13.26 4.07 -10.68
CA ALA A 140 -12.08 4.36 -11.48
C ALA A 140 -11.86 3.30 -12.58
N HIS A 141 -12.04 2.02 -12.25
CA HIS A 141 -12.00 0.92 -13.23
C HIS A 141 -13.11 1.06 -14.29
N ASP A 142 -14.32 1.42 -13.89
CA ASP A 142 -15.42 1.64 -14.84
C ASP A 142 -15.12 2.77 -15.83
N ILE A 143 -14.45 3.85 -15.39
CA ILE A 143 -13.97 4.95 -16.25
C ILE A 143 -12.88 4.45 -17.21
N ILE A 144 -11.87 3.78 -16.69
CA ILE A 144 -10.74 3.26 -17.49
C ILE A 144 -11.22 2.33 -18.60
N THR A 145 -12.20 1.48 -18.30
CA THR A 145 -12.77 0.51 -19.25
C THR A 145 -13.84 1.09 -20.16
N GLY A 146 -14.19 2.37 -20.00
CA GLY A 146 -15.25 3.03 -20.78
C GLY A 146 -16.67 2.60 -20.41
N LYS A 147 -16.87 1.89 -19.31
CA LYS A 147 -18.18 1.49 -18.81
C LYS A 147 -18.98 2.68 -18.26
N LYS A 148 -18.29 3.70 -17.75
CA LYS A 148 -18.87 4.97 -17.29
C LYS A 148 -18.02 6.14 -17.74
N THR A 149 -18.68 7.25 -18.03
CA THR A 149 -18.05 8.56 -18.07
C THR A 149 -17.71 9.04 -16.66
N VAL A 150 -16.90 10.08 -16.54
CA VAL A 150 -16.57 10.71 -15.25
C VAL A 150 -17.83 11.16 -14.52
N ASP A 151 -18.74 11.83 -15.21
CA ASP A 151 -20.00 12.33 -14.62
C ASP A 151 -20.90 11.21 -14.12
N GLU A 152 -21.03 10.13 -14.91
CA GLU A 152 -21.78 8.93 -14.51
C GLU A 152 -21.14 8.24 -13.29
N ALA A 153 -19.82 8.15 -13.24
CA ALA A 153 -19.11 7.59 -12.10
C ALA A 153 -19.29 8.45 -10.83
N ARG A 154 -19.19 9.77 -10.95
CA ARG A 154 -19.43 10.70 -9.84
C ARG A 154 -20.86 10.62 -9.32
N LYS A 155 -21.84 10.55 -10.23
CA LYS A 155 -23.23 10.34 -9.85
C LYS A 155 -23.42 8.98 -9.15
N ALA A 156 -22.90 7.90 -9.72
CA ALA A 156 -22.98 6.56 -9.14
C ALA A 156 -22.35 6.50 -7.75
N TYR A 157 -21.21 7.19 -7.53
CA TYR A 157 -20.59 7.30 -6.20
C TYR A 157 -21.58 7.83 -5.17
N GLY A 158 -22.20 8.99 -5.45
CA GLY A 158 -23.20 9.59 -4.56
C GLY A 158 -24.42 8.70 -4.31
N ASP A 159 -24.92 8.01 -5.34
CA ASP A 159 -26.07 7.12 -5.21
C ASP A 159 -25.74 5.89 -4.35
N ILE A 160 -24.57 5.29 -4.53
CA ILE A 160 -24.09 4.14 -3.74
C ILE A 160 -23.87 4.52 -2.26
N VAL A 161 -23.30 5.69 -1.99
CA VAL A 161 -23.13 6.18 -0.62
C VAL A 161 -24.50 6.39 0.05
N LYS A 162 -25.48 6.97 -0.65
CA LYS A 162 -26.86 7.10 -0.14
C LYS A 162 -27.48 5.73 0.15
N GLU A 163 -27.32 4.75 -0.75
CA GLU A 163 -27.79 3.39 -0.52
C GLU A 163 -27.19 2.82 0.77
N LYS A 164 -25.88 2.97 0.97
CA LYS A 164 -25.18 2.51 2.19
C LYS A 164 -25.72 3.20 3.44
N MET A 165 -25.91 4.51 3.40
CA MET A 165 -26.47 5.28 4.52
C MET A 165 -27.90 4.86 4.88
N ASN A 166 -28.67 4.39 3.92
CA ASN A 166 -30.03 3.84 4.12
C ASN A 166 -30.04 2.37 4.54
N GLY A 167 -28.89 1.80 4.95
CA GLY A 167 -28.78 0.43 5.43
C GLY A 167 -28.57 -0.62 4.34
N GLY A 168 -28.39 -0.20 3.09
CA GLY A 168 -28.02 -1.09 1.98
C GLY A 168 -26.59 -1.63 2.13
N ASN A 169 -26.26 -2.62 1.30
CA ASN A 169 -24.95 -3.26 1.27
C ASN A 169 -24.41 -3.37 -0.17
N PRO A 170 -24.11 -2.21 -0.82
CA PRO A 170 -23.72 -2.18 -2.21
C PRO A 170 -22.42 -2.96 -2.47
N GLU A 171 -22.42 -3.76 -3.53
CA GLU A 171 -21.27 -4.64 -3.87
C GLU A 171 -19.99 -3.86 -4.07
N TYR A 172 -20.05 -2.67 -4.67
CA TYR A 172 -18.89 -1.82 -4.94
C TYR A 172 -18.15 -1.36 -3.69
N MET A 173 -18.80 -1.42 -2.51
CA MET A 173 -18.16 -1.10 -1.22
C MET A 173 -17.65 -2.34 -0.46
N GLN A 174 -17.86 -3.55 -0.99
CA GLN A 174 -17.48 -4.79 -0.29
C GLN A 174 -16.19 -5.40 -0.82
N LYS A 175 -15.93 -5.25 -2.12
CA LYS A 175 -14.80 -5.87 -2.82
C LYS A 175 -14.52 -5.15 -4.14
N LEU A 176 -13.38 -5.44 -4.74
CA LEU A 176 -13.14 -5.12 -6.14
C LEU A 176 -14.06 -5.98 -7.03
N THR A 177 -14.70 -5.36 -8.02
CA THR A 177 -15.56 -6.04 -9.03
C THR A 177 -14.75 -6.52 -10.23
N PHE A 178 -13.43 -6.37 -10.19
CA PHE A 178 -12.47 -6.79 -11.21
C PHE A 178 -11.27 -7.48 -10.55
N ALA A 179 -10.51 -8.24 -11.33
CA ALA A 179 -9.28 -8.87 -10.85
C ALA A 179 -8.13 -7.86 -10.81
N THR A 180 -7.29 -7.91 -9.77
CA THR A 180 -6.02 -7.19 -9.74
C THR A 180 -5.10 -7.70 -10.85
N GLN A 181 -4.26 -6.81 -11.37
CA GLN A 181 -3.37 -7.10 -12.49
C GLN A 181 -1.98 -7.52 -11.98
N GLU A 182 -1.25 -8.23 -12.84
CA GLU A 182 0.17 -8.54 -12.66
C GLU A 182 1.01 -7.86 -13.76
N ASN A 183 2.30 -7.70 -13.52
CA ASN A 183 3.24 -7.09 -14.48
C ASN A 183 2.80 -5.69 -14.97
N THR A 184 2.27 -4.89 -14.06
CA THR A 184 1.72 -3.57 -14.34
C THR A 184 2.78 -2.46 -14.42
N MET A 185 4.00 -2.73 -13.96
CA MET A 185 5.09 -1.76 -13.91
C MET A 185 5.51 -1.32 -15.31
N ASP A 186 5.72 -0.01 -15.46
CA ASP A 186 6.28 0.57 -16.67
C ASP A 186 7.55 1.34 -16.30
N PRO A 187 8.74 0.78 -16.55
CA PRO A 187 10.01 1.41 -16.18
C PRO A 187 10.35 2.65 -17.00
N ASP A 188 9.48 3.01 -17.97
CA ASP A 188 9.71 4.11 -18.90
C ASP A 188 10.87 3.85 -19.88
N LYS A 189 11.24 4.86 -20.67
CA LYS A 189 12.28 4.77 -21.69
C LYS A 189 13.45 5.67 -21.34
N ASN A 190 14.67 5.14 -21.48
CA ASN A 190 15.88 5.93 -21.36
C ASN A 190 15.97 6.91 -22.56
N THR A 191 15.98 8.21 -22.29
CA THR A 191 16.05 9.27 -23.30
C THR A 191 17.46 9.80 -23.53
N THR A 192 18.42 9.45 -22.66
CA THR A 192 19.80 9.98 -22.73
C THR A 192 20.76 9.05 -23.47
N GLY A 193 20.40 7.79 -23.63
CA GLY A 193 21.31 6.75 -24.12
C GLY A 193 22.43 6.36 -23.14
N LEU A 194 22.50 7.01 -21.97
CA LEU A 194 23.49 6.66 -20.94
C LEU A 194 23.08 5.38 -20.21
N THR A 195 24.06 4.55 -19.94
CA THR A 195 23.88 3.35 -19.11
C THR A 195 24.16 3.63 -17.63
N LYS A 196 23.75 2.72 -16.76
CA LYS A 196 24.12 2.79 -15.35
C LYS A 196 25.65 2.80 -15.13
N ALA A 197 26.38 2.09 -15.96
CA ALA A 197 27.86 2.06 -15.92
C ALA A 197 28.46 3.44 -16.24
N ASP A 198 27.92 4.16 -17.21
CA ASP A 198 28.38 5.51 -17.56
C ASP A 198 28.20 6.48 -16.38
N VAL A 199 27.07 6.39 -15.68
CA VAL A 199 26.79 7.20 -14.48
C VAL A 199 27.75 6.86 -13.33
N MET A 200 27.97 5.57 -13.07
CA MET A 200 28.87 5.12 -11.99
C MET A 200 30.34 5.46 -12.27
N ASN A 201 30.76 5.56 -13.53
CA ASN A 201 32.10 5.93 -13.93
C ASN A 201 32.32 7.46 -14.06
N GLY A 202 31.43 8.27 -13.50
CA GLY A 202 31.57 9.73 -13.41
C GLY A 202 31.27 10.47 -14.72
N GLY A 203 30.43 9.91 -15.58
CA GLY A 203 29.95 10.61 -16.76
C GLY A 203 31.04 10.95 -17.79
N LYS A 204 32.19 10.30 -17.76
CA LYS A 204 33.20 10.42 -18.83
C LYS A 204 32.72 9.62 -20.05
N GLY A 205 31.63 10.10 -20.63
CA GLY A 205 31.21 9.73 -21.97
C GLY A 205 32.21 10.29 -22.99
N LYS A 206 32.48 9.49 -24.00
CA LYS A 206 33.33 9.85 -25.15
C LYS A 206 32.78 11.04 -25.90
#